data_a623d2d2f66558a94701f519a8dcb20b
#
_entry.id   a623d2d2f66558a94701f519a8dcb20b
#
_cell.length_a   1.000
_cell.length_b   1.000
_cell.length_c   1.000
_cell.angle_alpha   90.00
_cell.angle_beta   90.00
_cell.angle_gamma   90.00
#
_symmetry.space_group_name_H-M   'P 1'
#
loop_
_entity.id
_entity.type
_entity.pdbx_description
1 polymer ?
#
loop_
_entity_poly.entity_id
_entity_poly.type
_entity_poly.pdbx_seq_one_letter_code
_entity_poly.pdbx_strand_id
1 'polypeptide(L)'
;MANTPAVDPGSSRFGRLPRVENGSVCLSRKRMCLKIGFVAVALLVCLASRAVGQNSPKITGVAPAAGKVNDSVTLTGENLGKDSVSAVYLSDDKDDYKATLVEQGSAKIILKVPQVKSGGYNISIQEGDKILILPVRFTVQG
;
A
#
# COMPACT_ATOMS: atom_id res chain seq x y z
N MET A 1 67.22 -28.19 -13.31
CA MET A 1 66.37 -29.40 -13.26
C MET A 1 64.97 -28.98 -12.97
N ALA A 2 64.25 -28.74 -14.02
CA ALA A 2 62.85 -28.35 -13.91
C ALA A 2 62.00 -29.61 -13.86
N ASN A 3 61.41 -29.88 -12.72
CA ASN A 3 60.48 -30.96 -12.56
C ASN A 3 59.08 -30.38 -12.75
N THR A 4 58.57 -30.42 -13.94
CA THR A 4 57.22 -30.11 -14.25
C THR A 4 56.33 -31.28 -13.84
N PRO A 5 55.41 -31.11 -12.90
CA PRO A 5 54.41 -32.12 -12.65
C PRO A 5 53.49 -32.17 -13.89
N ALA A 6 53.36 -33.32 -14.44
CA ALA A 6 52.42 -33.61 -15.50
C ALA A 6 51.01 -33.26 -15.03
N VAL A 7 50.43 -32.30 -15.71
CA VAL A 7 48.98 -32.04 -15.57
C VAL A 7 48.29 -33.23 -16.25
N ASP A 8 47.60 -33.99 -15.48
CA ASP A 8 46.71 -35.04 -15.95
C ASP A 8 45.53 -34.39 -16.71
N PRO A 9 45.44 -34.50 -18.01
CA PRO A 9 44.28 -34.10 -18.76
C PRO A 9 43.33 -35.29 -18.86
N GLY A 10 42.74 -35.66 -17.78
CA GLY A 10 41.93 -36.85 -17.88
C GLY A 10 41.02 -37.08 -16.71
N SER A 11 40.12 -36.21 -16.50
CA SER A 11 38.90 -36.60 -15.80
C SER A 11 37.86 -35.51 -15.94
N SER A 12 37.53 -35.17 -17.14
CA SER A 12 36.19 -34.59 -17.37
C SER A 12 35.18 -35.70 -17.12
N ARG A 13 35.03 -36.04 -15.86
CA ARG A 13 33.78 -36.63 -15.43
C ARG A 13 32.72 -35.55 -15.59
N PHE A 14 32.28 -35.39 -16.81
CA PHE A 14 30.95 -34.87 -17.03
C PHE A 14 30.03 -35.78 -16.23
N GLY A 15 29.67 -35.32 -15.07
CA GLY A 15 28.61 -35.91 -14.30
C GLY A 15 27.44 -36.03 -15.24
N ARG A 16 27.17 -37.26 -15.60
CA ARG A 16 26.01 -37.64 -16.39
C ARG A 16 24.84 -36.97 -15.69
N LEU A 17 24.34 -35.88 -16.30
CA LEU A 17 23.11 -35.27 -15.89
C LEU A 17 22.09 -36.39 -15.64
N PRO A 18 21.42 -36.40 -14.50
CA PRO A 18 20.37 -37.37 -14.29
C PRO A 18 19.40 -37.20 -15.45
N ARG A 19 19.35 -38.20 -16.28
CA ARG A 19 18.32 -38.31 -17.29
C ARG A 19 17.02 -38.27 -16.54
N VAL A 20 16.31 -37.16 -16.62
CA VAL A 20 14.94 -37.07 -16.13
C VAL A 20 14.17 -38.10 -16.95
N GLU A 21 13.99 -39.26 -16.39
CA GLU A 21 13.16 -40.29 -16.97
C GLU A 21 11.75 -39.75 -17.05
N ASN A 22 11.37 -39.35 -18.25
CA ASN A 22 10.00 -38.87 -18.55
C ASN A 22 8.95 -39.99 -18.43
N GLY A 23 9.29 -41.07 -17.74
CA GLY A 23 8.41 -42.22 -17.58
C GLY A 23 7.29 -42.05 -16.56
N SER A 24 7.39 -41.11 -15.67
CA SER A 24 6.39 -40.97 -14.59
C SER A 24 5.28 -39.94 -14.88
N VAL A 25 5.37 -39.25 -15.99
CA VAL A 25 4.39 -38.20 -16.33
C VAL A 25 3.06 -38.80 -16.82
N CYS A 26 3.08 -40.00 -17.38
CA CYS A 26 1.88 -40.65 -17.93
C CYS A 26 0.90 -41.18 -16.84
N LEU A 27 1.39 -41.54 -15.66
CA LEU A 27 0.54 -42.03 -14.56
C LEU A 27 -0.19 -40.90 -13.81
N SER A 28 0.29 -39.68 -13.95
CA SER A 28 -0.29 -38.53 -13.27
C SER A 28 -1.51 -37.93 -13.98
N ARG A 29 -1.74 -38.28 -15.26
CA ARG A 29 -2.86 -37.68 -16.01
C ARG A 29 -4.24 -38.01 -15.45
N LYS A 30 -4.45 -39.20 -14.94
CA LYS A 30 -5.75 -39.58 -14.37
C LYS A 30 -6.02 -38.91 -13.01
N ARG A 31 -4.98 -38.62 -12.24
CA ARG A 31 -5.11 -37.91 -10.98
C ARG A 31 -5.07 -36.39 -11.15
N MET A 32 -4.53 -35.92 -12.25
CA MET A 32 -4.43 -34.50 -12.55
C MET A 32 -5.77 -33.90 -12.97
N CYS A 33 -6.63 -34.66 -13.64
CA CYS A 33 -7.99 -34.19 -13.99
C CYS A 33 -8.86 -33.91 -12.76
N LEU A 34 -8.72 -34.71 -11.69
CA LEU A 34 -9.47 -34.48 -10.47
C LEU A 34 -8.91 -33.28 -9.67
N LYS A 35 -7.60 -33.07 -9.71
CA LYS A 35 -6.96 -31.91 -9.06
C LYS A 35 -7.16 -30.61 -9.82
N ILE A 36 -7.23 -30.65 -11.15
CA ILE A 36 -7.51 -29.47 -11.98
C ILE A 36 -8.92 -28.96 -11.72
N GLY A 37 -9.90 -29.82 -11.47
CA GLY A 37 -11.23 -29.41 -11.07
C GLY A 37 -11.25 -28.62 -9.75
N PHE A 38 -10.50 -29.07 -8.76
CA PHE A 38 -10.41 -28.38 -7.47
C PHE A 38 -9.64 -27.05 -7.57
N VAL A 39 -8.54 -27.02 -8.33
CA VAL A 39 -7.76 -25.78 -8.55
C VAL A 39 -8.57 -24.78 -9.36
N ALA A 40 -9.32 -25.22 -10.38
CA ALA A 40 -10.17 -24.34 -11.16
C ALA A 40 -11.31 -23.71 -10.32
N VAL A 41 -11.92 -24.49 -9.42
CA VAL A 41 -12.94 -23.97 -8.50
C VAL A 41 -12.33 -23.02 -7.48
N ALA A 42 -11.15 -23.35 -6.93
CA ALA A 42 -10.43 -22.45 -6.02
C ALA A 42 -9.99 -21.14 -6.71
N LEU A 43 -9.55 -21.20 -7.95
CA LEU A 43 -9.22 -20.01 -8.75
C LEU A 43 -10.45 -19.17 -9.08
N LEU A 44 -11.58 -19.80 -9.36
CA LEU A 44 -12.85 -19.09 -9.60
C LEU A 44 -13.34 -18.37 -8.34
N VAL A 45 -13.18 -18.98 -7.17
CA VAL A 45 -13.50 -18.36 -5.89
C VAL A 45 -12.53 -17.22 -5.55
N CYS A 46 -11.24 -17.34 -5.89
CA CYS A 46 -10.29 -16.26 -5.71
C CYS A 46 -10.55 -15.06 -6.65
N LEU A 47 -11.04 -15.29 -7.86
CA LEU A 47 -11.40 -14.21 -8.78
C LEU A 47 -12.67 -13.46 -8.36
N ALA A 48 -13.53 -14.08 -7.55
CA ALA A 48 -14.67 -13.43 -6.92
C ALA A 48 -14.27 -12.53 -5.73
N SER A 49 -13.02 -12.59 -5.28
CA SER A 49 -12.45 -11.68 -4.28
C SER A 49 -12.09 -10.35 -4.94
N ARG A 50 -13.15 -9.67 -5.31
CA ARG A 50 -13.29 -8.22 -5.33
C ARG A 50 -12.06 -7.38 -5.68
N ALA A 51 -12.12 -6.76 -6.77
CA ALA A 51 -11.85 -5.35 -6.84
C ALA A 51 -12.86 -4.62 -5.91
N VAL A 52 -12.60 -4.53 -4.62
CA VAL A 52 -13.10 -3.44 -3.82
C VAL A 52 -12.43 -2.22 -4.44
N GLY A 53 -13.13 -1.53 -5.31
CA GLY A 53 -12.70 -0.24 -5.80
C GLY A 53 -12.41 0.59 -4.55
N GLN A 54 -11.14 0.78 -4.25
CA GLN A 54 -10.73 1.73 -3.23
C GLN A 54 -11.10 3.08 -3.80
N ASN A 55 -12.28 3.55 -3.43
CA ASN A 55 -12.68 4.90 -3.71
C ASN A 55 -11.71 5.79 -2.93
N SER A 56 -10.85 6.50 -3.64
CA SER A 56 -9.91 7.42 -3.03
C SER A 56 -10.62 8.43 -2.14
N PRO A 57 -10.07 8.76 -0.98
CA PRO A 57 -10.66 9.74 -0.08
C PRO A 57 -10.70 11.10 -0.76
N LYS A 58 -11.85 11.78 -0.65
CA LYS A 58 -12.07 13.09 -1.24
C LYS A 58 -12.64 14.03 -0.20
N ILE A 59 -11.94 15.11 0.09
CA ILE A 59 -12.45 16.18 0.93
C ILE A 59 -13.18 17.21 0.06
N THR A 60 -14.40 17.53 0.43
CA THR A 60 -15.26 18.49 -0.25
C THR A 60 -15.35 19.82 0.49
N GLY A 61 -15.04 19.84 1.79
CA GLY A 61 -15.10 21.06 2.57
C GLY A 61 -14.37 20.98 3.88
N VAL A 62 -14.09 22.16 4.42
CA VAL A 62 -13.47 22.38 5.73
C VAL A 62 -14.27 23.42 6.48
N ALA A 63 -14.64 23.15 7.70
CA ALA A 63 -15.37 24.07 8.56
C ALA A 63 -14.84 24.02 10.00
N PRO A 64 -14.43 25.14 10.59
CA PRO A 64 -14.21 26.45 9.95
C PRO A 64 -12.98 26.44 9.02
N ALA A 65 -12.92 27.37 8.08
CA ALA A 65 -11.77 27.54 7.20
C ALA A 65 -10.57 28.25 7.87
N ALA A 66 -10.78 28.75 9.06
CA ALA A 66 -9.76 29.37 9.90
C ALA A 66 -10.03 29.05 11.38
N GLY A 67 -8.96 28.87 12.14
CA GLY A 67 -9.05 28.58 13.59
C GLY A 67 -7.72 28.77 14.27
N LYS A 68 -7.72 28.61 15.57
CA LYS A 68 -6.51 28.69 16.39
C LYS A 68 -5.91 27.31 16.64
N VAL A 69 -4.71 27.31 17.17
CA VAL A 69 -4.08 26.08 17.68
C VAL A 69 -5.00 25.42 18.73
N ASN A 70 -5.15 24.11 18.64
CA ASN A 70 -6.05 23.26 19.42
C ASN A 70 -7.55 23.42 19.12
N ASP A 71 -7.95 24.25 18.20
CA ASP A 71 -9.34 24.31 17.76
C ASP A 71 -9.74 23.04 17.01
N SER A 72 -11.03 22.71 17.11
CA SER A 72 -11.58 21.58 16.38
C SER A 72 -12.01 22.00 14.98
N VAL A 73 -11.51 21.31 13.99
CA VAL A 73 -11.84 21.53 12.57
C VAL A 73 -12.53 20.30 12.04
N THR A 74 -13.62 20.50 11.33
CA THR A 74 -14.38 19.44 10.67
C THR A 74 -14.06 19.41 9.18
N LEU A 75 -13.54 18.29 8.72
CA LEU A 75 -13.40 17.99 7.31
C LEU A 75 -14.62 17.19 6.85
N THR A 76 -15.24 17.60 5.75
CA THR A 76 -16.34 16.87 5.11
C THR A 76 -15.91 16.32 3.78
N GLY A 77 -16.39 15.15 3.44
CA GLY A 77 -16.01 14.50 2.20
C GLY A 77 -16.59 13.10 2.03
N GLU A 78 -15.93 12.32 1.22
CA GLU A 78 -16.30 10.94 0.92
C GLU A 78 -15.12 10.03 1.17
N ASN A 79 -15.40 8.80 1.62
CA ASN A 79 -14.39 7.76 1.89
C ASN A 79 -13.30 8.19 2.89
N LEU A 80 -13.70 8.92 3.93
CA LEU A 80 -12.79 9.43 4.96
C LEU A 80 -12.61 8.46 6.15
N GLY A 81 -13.11 7.25 6.03
CA GLY A 81 -13.00 6.23 7.07
C GLY A 81 -11.56 5.84 7.38
N LYS A 82 -11.38 5.13 8.50
CA LYS A 82 -10.06 4.67 8.98
C LYS A 82 -9.32 3.77 7.98
N ASP A 83 -10.07 3.09 7.13
CA ASP A 83 -9.50 2.22 6.10
C ASP A 83 -8.92 3.00 4.91
N SER A 84 -9.39 4.23 4.71
CA SER A 84 -8.96 5.09 3.61
C SER A 84 -7.98 6.17 4.05
N VAL A 85 -8.19 6.76 5.23
CA VAL A 85 -7.37 7.85 5.74
C VAL A 85 -6.64 7.42 7.01
N SER A 86 -5.33 7.30 6.94
CA SER A 86 -4.48 6.93 8.07
C SER A 86 -4.09 8.12 8.94
N ALA A 87 -3.88 9.28 8.34
CA ALA A 87 -3.53 10.51 9.04
C ALA A 87 -3.91 11.74 8.22
N VAL A 88 -4.05 12.86 8.90
CA VAL A 88 -4.25 14.17 8.29
C VAL A 88 -3.13 15.10 8.73
N TYR A 89 -2.60 15.87 7.79
CA TYR A 89 -1.54 16.82 8.01
C TYR A 89 -1.97 18.22 7.57
N LEU A 90 -1.47 19.22 8.26
CA LEU A 90 -1.42 20.58 7.78
C LEU A 90 -0.04 20.79 7.18
N SER A 91 0.02 20.97 5.87
CA SER A 91 1.25 21.12 5.12
C SER A 91 1.50 22.58 4.79
N ASP A 92 2.68 23.02 5.12
CA ASP A 92 3.27 24.28 4.65
C ASP A 92 4.20 23.96 3.44
N ASP A 93 4.76 24.97 2.83
CA ASP A 93 5.71 24.80 1.71
C ASP A 93 6.98 24.02 2.11
N LYS A 94 7.23 23.84 3.39
CA LYS A 94 8.44 23.21 3.94
C LYS A 94 8.18 22.02 4.86
N ASP A 95 7.10 22.06 5.63
CA ASP A 95 6.88 21.11 6.72
C ASP A 95 5.45 20.56 6.71
N ASP A 96 5.32 19.32 7.15
CA ASP A 96 4.04 18.64 7.35
C ASP A 96 3.77 18.45 8.84
N TYR A 97 2.72 19.05 9.33
CA TYR A 97 2.32 18.98 10.74
C TYR A 97 1.15 18.02 10.91
N LYS A 98 1.39 16.93 11.62
CA LYS A 98 0.35 15.93 11.87
C LYS A 98 -0.74 16.49 12.77
N ALA A 99 -1.96 16.50 12.28
CA ALA A 99 -3.14 16.86 13.06
C ALA A 99 -3.60 15.71 13.95
N THR A 100 -4.15 16.04 15.11
CA THR A 100 -4.74 15.04 16.01
C THR A 100 -6.16 14.74 15.59
N LEU A 101 -6.44 13.52 15.17
CA LEU A 101 -7.79 13.06 14.84
C LEU A 101 -8.58 12.85 16.13
N VAL A 102 -9.73 13.50 16.27
CA VAL A 102 -10.64 13.37 17.40
C VAL A 102 -11.74 12.36 17.06
N GLU A 103 -12.33 12.51 15.90
CA GLU A 103 -13.38 11.63 15.40
C GLU A 103 -13.17 11.40 13.90
N GLN A 104 -13.39 10.17 13.47
CA GLN A 104 -13.23 9.79 12.08
C GLN A 104 -14.40 8.93 11.62
N GLY A 105 -15.16 9.46 10.69
CA GLY A 105 -16.24 8.77 9.99
C GLY A 105 -16.00 8.73 8.49
N SER A 106 -16.82 8.01 7.77
CA SER A 106 -16.72 7.86 6.31
C SER A 106 -16.97 9.14 5.52
N ALA A 107 -17.76 10.06 6.08
CA ALA A 107 -18.12 11.32 5.42
C ALA A 107 -17.60 12.57 6.16
N LYS A 108 -17.03 12.39 7.35
CA LYS A 108 -16.62 13.49 8.23
C LYS A 108 -15.43 13.08 9.07
N ILE A 109 -14.47 13.98 9.20
CA ILE A 109 -13.35 13.86 10.14
C ILE A 109 -13.32 15.11 11.02
N ILE A 110 -13.20 14.93 12.33
CA ILE A 110 -12.95 16.02 13.26
C ILE A 110 -11.51 15.90 13.74
N LEU A 111 -10.74 16.95 13.55
CA LEU A 111 -9.36 17.03 13.97
C LEU A 111 -9.10 18.26 14.81
N LYS A 112 -8.04 18.23 15.60
CA LYS A 112 -7.50 19.40 16.31
C LYS A 112 -6.32 19.95 15.54
N VAL A 113 -6.30 21.28 15.42
CA VAL A 113 -5.19 22.02 14.82
C VAL A 113 -3.93 21.78 15.66
N PRO A 114 -2.84 21.30 15.05
CA PRO A 114 -1.58 21.10 15.76
C PRO A 114 -0.94 22.45 16.15
N GLN A 115 0.08 22.39 16.99
CA GLN A 115 0.85 23.58 17.36
C GLN A 115 1.72 24.03 16.21
N VAL A 116 1.21 24.95 15.42
CA VAL A 116 1.88 25.55 14.26
C VAL A 116 1.81 27.07 14.33
N LYS A 117 2.67 27.73 13.59
CA LYS A 117 2.64 29.19 13.50
C LYS A 117 1.38 29.67 12.81
N SER A 118 0.98 30.91 13.05
CA SER A 118 -0.11 31.54 12.30
C SER A 118 0.27 31.63 10.83
N GLY A 119 -0.64 31.22 9.95
CA GLY A 119 -0.39 31.19 8.51
C GLY A 119 -1.40 30.34 7.76
N GLY A 120 -1.24 30.25 6.44
CA GLY A 120 -2.06 29.44 5.58
C GLY A 120 -1.42 28.07 5.35
N TYR A 121 -2.17 27.01 5.59
CA TYR A 121 -1.73 25.62 5.42
C TYR A 121 -2.63 24.90 4.42
N ASN A 122 -2.04 24.01 3.65
CA ASN A 122 -2.79 23.08 2.84
C ASN A 122 -3.15 21.85 3.68
N ILE A 123 -4.31 21.28 3.43
CA ILE A 123 -4.70 20.04 4.09
C ILE A 123 -4.22 18.88 3.25
N SER A 124 -3.45 17.99 3.85
CA SER A 124 -2.95 16.76 3.25
C SER A 124 -3.50 15.55 4.01
N ILE A 125 -3.89 14.53 3.29
CA ILE A 125 -4.35 13.27 3.87
C ILE A 125 -3.40 12.15 3.47
N GLN A 126 -3.17 11.23 4.38
CA GLN A 126 -2.41 10.04 4.13
C GLN A 126 -3.34 8.86 3.88
N GLU A 127 -3.23 8.26 2.69
CA GLU A 127 -3.88 7.02 2.29
C GLU A 127 -2.83 5.92 2.21
N GLY A 128 -2.73 5.08 3.23
CA GLY A 128 -1.66 4.10 3.33
C GLY A 128 -0.27 4.75 3.30
N ASP A 129 0.49 4.50 2.25
CA ASP A 129 1.83 5.06 2.06
C ASP A 129 1.86 6.34 1.18
N LYS A 130 0.71 6.77 0.70
CA LYS A 130 0.59 7.95 -0.17
C LYS A 130 0.07 9.15 0.60
N ILE A 131 0.65 10.30 0.33
CA ILE A 131 0.16 11.58 0.83
C ILE A 131 -0.52 12.31 -0.33
N LEU A 132 -1.79 12.64 -0.15
CA LEU A 132 -2.60 13.40 -1.08
C LEU A 132 -2.73 14.83 -0.57
N ILE A 133 -2.14 15.77 -1.27
CA ILE A 133 -2.29 17.20 -0.99
C ILE A 133 -3.61 17.65 -1.60
N LEU A 134 -4.48 18.19 -0.77
CA LEU A 134 -5.78 18.65 -1.20
C LEU A 134 -5.77 20.14 -1.55
N PRO A 135 -6.55 20.58 -2.50
CA PRO A 135 -6.65 22.00 -2.86
C PRO A 135 -7.47 22.81 -1.84
N VAL A 136 -7.47 22.39 -0.59
CA VAL A 136 -8.21 23.04 0.49
C VAL A 136 -7.23 23.68 1.45
N ARG A 137 -7.36 24.99 1.63
CA ARG A 137 -6.52 25.78 2.53
C ARG A 137 -7.23 26.01 3.85
N PHE A 138 -6.46 25.92 4.92
CA PHE A 138 -6.86 26.26 6.27
C PHE A 138 -5.94 27.36 6.80
N THR A 139 -6.50 28.36 7.45
CA THR A 139 -5.74 29.46 8.04
C THR A 139 -5.65 29.31 9.55
N VAL A 140 -4.43 29.20 10.07
CA VAL A 140 -4.19 29.22 11.51
C VAL A 140 -4.03 30.65 11.99
N GLN A 141 -4.86 31.04 12.93
CA GLN A 141 -4.83 32.36 13.57
C GLN A 141 -3.97 32.28 14.84
N GLY A 142 -3.14 33.28 15.04
CA GLY A 142 -2.33 33.44 16.25
C GLY A 142 -3.12 34.00 17.43
#